data_8f74efd358a7c95666ecd09a1b13cd19
#
_entry.id   8f74efd358a7c95666ecd09a1b13cd19
#
_cell.length_a   1.000
_cell.length_b   1.000
_cell.length_c   1.000
_cell.angle_alpha   90.00
_cell.angle_beta   90.00
_cell.angle_gamma   90.00
#
_symmetry.space_group_name_H-M   'P 1'
#
loop_
_entity.id
_entity.type
_entity.pdbx_description
1 polymer ?
#
loop_
_entity_poly.entity_id
_entity_poly.type
_entity_poly.pdbx_seq_one_letter_code
_entity_poly.pdbx_strand_id
1 'polypeptide(L)'
;MPLNVGVNGAGGRMGQRIVALTMKDPDLSLTAALEWSGSPVLGRDAGEVAGAGRAGVLIAAELDQHVDVIIDFSTPDGLKSVLGLCESRRIPLVVATTGISAELRDAVLSAAQSTPIVMAPSMSVAVNLVMKLVSEAARVLKDNADGVDVEIIERHHRFKEDAPSGTALQFGRIVAEQMGQDHHVHGRDGRVGQRPLNEIGYHAVRTGDNVGEHTIVFGMMGETIDLTVRSHTRESYAYGALAAARFLVSQGAGLYSMADVLGL
;
A
#
# COMPACT_ATOMS: atom_id res chain seq x y z
N MET A 1 27.57 3.40 -3.85
CA MET A 1 27.43 2.12 -3.09
C MET A 1 25.97 1.74 -3.13
N PRO A 2 25.64 0.44 -3.20
CA PRO A 2 24.25 0.00 -3.12
C PRO A 2 23.61 0.44 -1.80
N LEU A 3 22.31 0.69 -1.81
CA LEU A 3 21.51 1.04 -0.64
C LEU A 3 21.29 -0.20 0.24
N ASN A 4 21.66 -0.13 1.52
CA ASN A 4 21.49 -1.23 2.47
C ASN A 4 20.04 -1.29 2.98
N VAL A 5 19.33 -2.35 2.60
CA VAL A 5 17.91 -2.54 2.90
C VAL A 5 17.72 -3.60 3.98
N GLY A 6 16.98 -3.23 5.03
CA GLY A 6 16.39 -4.16 5.98
C GLY A 6 14.94 -4.47 5.62
N VAL A 7 14.51 -5.73 5.78
CA VAL A 7 13.14 -6.16 5.53
C VAL A 7 12.55 -6.70 6.83
N ASN A 8 11.49 -6.06 7.34
CA ASN A 8 10.72 -6.55 8.49
C ASN A 8 9.51 -7.35 8.03
N GLY A 9 9.28 -8.53 8.62
CA GLY A 9 8.33 -9.53 8.13
C GLY A 9 8.89 -10.33 6.95
N ALA A 10 10.21 -10.57 6.93
CA ALA A 10 10.94 -11.18 5.80
C ALA A 10 10.45 -12.57 5.42
N GLY A 11 9.93 -13.36 6.37
CA GLY A 11 9.35 -14.70 6.12
C GLY A 11 7.93 -14.67 5.58
N GLY A 12 7.26 -13.51 5.62
CA GLY A 12 5.90 -13.33 5.14
C GLY A 12 5.80 -13.29 3.60
N ARG A 13 4.56 -13.40 3.09
CA ARG A 13 4.27 -13.42 1.63
C ARG A 13 4.84 -12.20 0.89
N MET A 14 4.77 -11.02 1.49
CA MET A 14 5.29 -9.79 0.88
C MET A 14 6.78 -9.61 1.17
N GLY A 15 7.24 -9.91 2.39
CA GLY A 15 8.66 -9.83 2.76
C GLY A 15 9.54 -10.66 1.83
N GLN A 16 9.14 -11.90 1.53
CA GLN A 16 9.85 -12.76 0.56
C GLN A 16 9.95 -12.12 -0.84
N ARG A 17 8.90 -11.41 -1.30
CA ARG A 17 8.94 -10.70 -2.60
C ARG A 17 9.91 -9.52 -2.57
N ILE A 18 9.93 -8.76 -1.47
CA ILE A 18 10.88 -7.66 -1.30
C ILE A 18 12.31 -8.18 -1.24
N VAL A 19 12.56 -9.22 -0.45
CA VAL A 19 13.87 -9.89 -0.40
C VAL A 19 14.32 -10.31 -1.80
N ALA A 20 13.47 -11.04 -2.55
CA ALA A 20 13.81 -11.51 -3.89
C ALA A 20 14.08 -10.38 -4.89
N LEU A 21 13.31 -9.27 -4.82
CA LEU A 21 13.53 -8.12 -5.70
C LEU A 21 14.75 -7.31 -5.28
N THR A 22 15.00 -7.14 -3.99
CA THR A 22 16.22 -6.48 -3.48
C THR A 22 17.47 -7.21 -3.95
N MET A 23 17.50 -8.56 -3.92
CA MET A 23 18.61 -9.36 -4.40
C MET A 23 18.86 -9.27 -5.92
N LYS A 24 17.83 -8.94 -6.71
CA LYS A 24 17.94 -8.80 -8.18
C LYS A 24 18.37 -7.40 -8.62
N ASP A 25 18.26 -6.43 -7.75
CA ASP A 25 18.48 -5.02 -8.06
C ASP A 25 19.96 -4.65 -7.76
N PRO A 26 20.74 -4.21 -8.76
CA PRO A 26 22.15 -3.92 -8.58
C PRO A 26 22.42 -2.70 -7.67
N ASP A 27 21.43 -1.84 -7.48
CA ASP A 27 21.56 -0.64 -6.66
C ASP A 27 21.13 -0.87 -5.20
N LEU A 28 20.65 -2.08 -4.87
CA LEU A 28 20.21 -2.46 -3.54
C LEU A 28 21.05 -3.61 -2.97
N SER A 29 21.20 -3.62 -1.66
CA SER A 29 21.85 -4.69 -0.91
C SER A 29 20.93 -5.12 0.23
N LEU A 30 20.51 -6.38 0.26
CA LEU A 30 19.83 -6.93 1.43
C LEU A 30 20.88 -7.10 2.53
N THR A 31 20.72 -6.38 3.66
CA THR A 31 21.68 -6.45 4.78
C THR A 31 21.03 -6.93 6.07
N ALA A 32 19.70 -6.84 6.19
CA ALA A 32 18.97 -7.38 7.33
C ALA A 32 17.61 -7.98 6.89
N ALA A 33 17.23 -9.07 7.54
CA ALA A 33 15.94 -9.71 7.38
C ALA A 33 15.36 -10.00 8.77
N LEU A 34 14.28 -9.34 9.13
CA LEU A 34 13.73 -9.36 10.48
C LEU A 34 12.42 -10.14 10.54
N GLU A 35 12.24 -10.87 11.65
CA GLU A 35 11.02 -11.59 11.99
C GLU A 35 10.78 -11.58 13.51
N TRP A 36 9.55 -11.85 13.92
CA TRP A 36 9.24 -11.98 15.34
C TRP A 36 10.00 -13.17 15.98
N SER A 37 10.30 -13.08 17.28
CA SER A 37 11.18 -14.01 18.00
C SER A 37 10.74 -15.48 18.04
N GLY A 38 9.48 -15.78 17.74
CA GLY A 38 8.94 -17.15 17.64
C GLY A 38 8.79 -17.66 16.20
N SER A 39 9.30 -16.92 15.19
CA SER A 39 9.14 -17.31 13.80
C SER A 39 9.90 -18.60 13.46
N PRO A 40 9.26 -19.57 12.77
CA PRO A 40 9.89 -20.84 12.41
C PRO A 40 10.97 -20.70 11.34
N VAL A 41 11.14 -19.51 10.76
CA VAL A 41 12.17 -19.24 9.74
C VAL A 41 13.40 -18.53 10.30
N LEU A 42 13.47 -18.27 11.61
CA LEU A 42 14.67 -17.72 12.25
C LEU A 42 15.91 -18.58 11.98
N GLY A 43 17.05 -17.95 11.74
CA GLY A 43 18.31 -18.59 11.44
C GLY A 43 18.43 -19.18 10.03
N ARG A 44 17.35 -19.10 9.21
CA ARG A 44 17.41 -19.51 7.80
C ARG A 44 17.86 -18.35 6.93
N ASP A 45 18.48 -18.67 5.80
CA ASP A 45 18.86 -17.65 4.80
C ASP A 45 17.61 -17.02 4.18
N ALA A 46 17.55 -15.68 4.17
CA ALA A 46 16.39 -14.92 3.70
C ALA A 46 16.12 -15.13 2.20
N GLY A 47 17.18 -15.24 1.40
CA GLY A 47 17.07 -15.49 -0.03
C GLY A 47 16.57 -16.90 -0.35
N GLU A 48 17.00 -17.89 0.40
CA GLU A 48 16.51 -19.28 0.26
C GLU A 48 15.02 -19.36 0.66
N VAL A 49 14.63 -18.69 1.76
CA VAL A 49 13.21 -18.61 2.19
C VAL A 49 12.35 -17.91 1.13
N ALA A 50 12.91 -16.88 0.48
CA ALA A 50 12.23 -16.14 -0.60
C ALA A 50 12.22 -16.88 -1.96
N GLY A 51 12.92 -18.02 -2.07
CA GLY A 51 13.05 -18.77 -3.33
C GLY A 51 13.93 -18.07 -4.37
N ALA A 52 14.81 -17.16 -3.96
CA ALA A 52 15.67 -16.33 -4.81
C ALA A 52 17.14 -16.80 -4.85
N GLY A 53 17.45 -17.92 -4.22
CA GLY A 53 18.82 -18.39 -4.01
C GLY A 53 19.40 -17.87 -2.69
N ARG A 54 20.67 -18.14 -2.43
CA ARG A 54 21.33 -17.77 -1.19
C ARG A 54 21.66 -16.28 -1.15
N ALA A 55 21.17 -15.57 -0.13
CA ALA A 55 21.46 -14.15 0.11
C ALA A 55 22.71 -13.94 1.00
N GLY A 56 23.06 -14.91 1.84
CA GLY A 56 24.06 -14.75 2.88
C GLY A 56 23.58 -13.96 4.10
N VAL A 57 22.27 -13.63 4.17
CA VAL A 57 21.63 -12.89 5.24
C VAL A 57 20.66 -13.80 5.98
N LEU A 58 20.92 -14.06 7.26
CA LEU A 58 20.06 -14.89 8.08
C LEU A 58 18.87 -14.07 8.61
N ILE A 59 17.69 -14.68 8.64
CA ILE A 59 16.52 -14.08 9.27
C ILE A 59 16.73 -14.07 10.79
N ALA A 60 16.62 -12.90 11.40
CA ALA A 60 16.87 -12.67 12.82
C ALA A 60 15.69 -11.94 13.50
N ALA A 61 15.62 -12.03 14.83
CA ALA A 61 14.66 -11.27 15.62
C ALA A 61 15.13 -9.85 15.95
N GLU A 62 16.45 -9.61 15.88
CA GLU A 62 17.09 -8.35 16.25
C GLU A 62 17.93 -7.81 15.08
N LEU A 63 18.04 -6.48 15.02
CA LEU A 63 18.85 -5.80 14.01
C LEU A 63 20.26 -5.53 14.54
N ASP A 64 21.22 -6.33 14.08
CA ASP A 64 22.63 -6.17 14.42
C ASP A 64 23.46 -5.51 13.30
N GLN A 65 22.92 -5.52 12.09
CA GLN A 65 23.60 -5.00 10.89
C GLN A 65 23.23 -3.54 10.64
N HIS A 66 24.11 -2.84 9.91
CA HIS A 66 23.80 -1.52 9.39
C HIS A 66 22.79 -1.62 8.25
N VAL A 67 21.77 -0.77 8.31
CA VAL A 67 20.79 -0.56 7.23
C VAL A 67 20.60 0.95 7.00
N ASP A 68 20.38 1.32 5.75
CA ASP A 68 20.05 2.71 5.37
C ASP A 68 18.54 2.96 5.44
N VAL A 69 17.73 1.90 5.29
CA VAL A 69 16.27 1.95 5.33
C VAL A 69 15.68 0.59 5.71
N ILE A 70 14.56 0.59 6.42
CA ILE A 70 13.77 -0.62 6.67
C ILE A 70 12.46 -0.54 5.91
N ILE A 71 12.06 -1.66 5.28
CA ILE A 71 10.75 -1.86 4.66
C ILE A 71 9.95 -2.83 5.53
N ASP A 72 8.84 -2.34 6.07
CA ASP A 72 7.94 -3.13 6.91
C ASP A 72 6.69 -3.60 6.16
N PHE A 73 6.60 -4.92 5.98
CA PHE A 73 5.41 -5.65 5.55
C PHE A 73 5.09 -6.79 6.54
N SER A 74 4.94 -6.44 7.78
CA SER A 74 4.71 -7.40 8.87
C SER A 74 3.25 -7.41 9.37
N THR A 75 3.09 -7.40 10.65
CA THR A 75 1.83 -7.27 11.39
C THR A 75 1.82 -5.97 12.19
N PRO A 76 0.69 -5.50 12.73
CA PRO A 76 0.67 -4.35 13.63
C PRO A 76 1.66 -4.45 14.81
N ASP A 77 1.82 -5.64 15.40
CA ASP A 77 2.80 -5.86 16.48
C ASP A 77 4.24 -5.80 15.96
N GLY A 78 4.50 -6.36 14.77
CA GLY A 78 5.79 -6.27 14.10
C GLY A 78 6.17 -4.83 13.74
N LEU A 79 5.21 -4.04 13.24
CA LEU A 79 5.40 -2.62 13.00
C LEU A 79 5.72 -1.88 14.30
N LYS A 80 4.98 -2.12 15.38
CA LYS A 80 5.21 -1.47 16.67
C LYS A 80 6.64 -1.72 17.18
N SER A 81 7.14 -2.94 17.03
CA SER A 81 8.50 -3.31 17.41
C SER A 81 9.55 -2.57 16.58
N VAL A 82 9.44 -2.61 15.23
CA VAL A 82 10.43 -1.99 14.34
C VAL A 82 10.35 -0.46 14.36
N LEU A 83 9.19 0.13 14.63
CA LEU A 83 9.01 1.58 14.74
C LEU A 83 9.88 2.17 15.86
N GLY A 84 9.87 1.58 17.05
CA GLY A 84 10.70 2.02 18.17
C GLY A 84 12.20 1.89 17.88
N LEU A 85 12.60 0.84 17.16
CA LEU A 85 13.97 0.66 16.69
C LEU A 85 14.37 1.76 15.70
N CYS A 86 13.52 2.02 14.70
CA CYS A 86 13.78 3.05 13.68
C CYS A 86 13.85 4.45 14.29
N GLU A 87 12.94 4.79 15.20
CA GLU A 87 12.94 6.07 15.91
C GLU A 87 14.24 6.26 16.72
N SER A 88 14.64 5.25 17.52
CA SER A 88 15.84 5.33 18.37
C SER A 88 17.14 5.45 17.60
N ARG A 89 17.23 4.83 16.41
CA ARG A 89 18.42 4.81 15.55
C ARG A 89 18.32 5.79 14.37
N ARG A 90 17.18 6.50 14.20
CA ARG A 90 16.86 7.40 13.09
C ARG A 90 16.99 6.71 11.72
N ILE A 91 16.53 5.45 11.65
CA ILE A 91 16.53 4.68 10.41
C ILE A 91 15.25 4.98 9.62
N PRO A 92 15.33 5.43 8.37
CA PRO A 92 14.17 5.61 7.49
C PRO A 92 13.29 4.36 7.43
N LEU A 93 11.96 4.53 7.48
CA LEU A 93 11.01 3.41 7.57
C LEU A 93 9.90 3.52 6.51
N VAL A 94 9.76 2.48 5.68
CA VAL A 94 8.60 2.31 4.80
C VAL A 94 7.55 1.45 5.51
N VAL A 95 6.42 2.04 5.88
CA VAL A 95 5.30 1.37 6.56
C VAL A 95 4.27 0.92 5.53
N ALA A 96 4.26 -0.37 5.22
CA ALA A 96 3.29 -1.00 4.33
C ALA A 96 2.35 -1.99 5.08
N THR A 97 2.54 -2.15 6.37
CA THR A 97 1.62 -2.91 7.23
C THR A 97 0.26 -2.25 7.26
N THR A 98 -0.79 -3.04 7.06
CA THR A 98 -2.20 -2.60 7.06
C THR A 98 -2.92 -3.04 8.33
N GLY A 99 -4.13 -2.51 8.57
CA GLY A 99 -4.94 -2.88 9.73
C GLY A 99 -4.39 -2.33 11.05
N ILE A 100 -3.60 -1.27 11.02
CA ILE A 100 -3.07 -0.62 12.22
C ILE A 100 -4.16 0.14 12.97
N SER A 101 -4.10 0.12 14.30
CA SER A 101 -5.01 0.88 15.17
C SER A 101 -4.74 2.39 15.09
N ALA A 102 -5.68 3.19 15.60
CA ALA A 102 -5.49 4.64 15.72
C ALA A 102 -4.26 4.98 16.57
N GLU A 103 -4.07 4.30 17.68
CA GLU A 103 -2.94 4.50 18.60
C GLU A 103 -1.60 4.20 17.93
N LEU A 104 -1.53 3.13 17.11
CA LEU A 104 -0.31 2.80 16.37
C LEU A 104 -0.07 3.81 15.24
N ARG A 105 -1.12 4.31 14.61
CA ARG A 105 -1.02 5.39 13.63
C ARG A 105 -0.46 6.66 14.27
N ASP A 106 -0.96 7.04 15.46
CA ASP A 106 -0.47 8.21 16.20
C ASP A 106 1.00 8.02 16.62
N ALA A 107 1.41 6.80 16.98
CA ALA A 107 2.82 6.49 17.24
C ALA A 107 3.70 6.67 15.98
N VAL A 108 3.22 6.26 14.80
CA VAL A 108 3.93 6.50 13.52
C VAL A 108 4.05 8.01 13.25
N LEU A 109 2.98 8.79 13.47
CA LEU A 109 2.99 10.26 13.32
C LEU A 109 3.99 10.92 14.27
N SER A 110 4.08 10.43 15.52
CA SER A 110 5.06 10.91 16.49
C SER A 110 6.50 10.59 16.07
N ALA A 111 6.79 9.35 15.68
CA ALA A 111 8.12 8.93 15.23
C ALA A 111 8.58 9.70 13.99
N ALA A 112 7.66 10.09 13.10
CA ALA A 112 7.96 10.87 11.91
C ALA A 112 8.52 12.27 12.22
N GLN A 113 8.36 12.78 13.44
CA GLN A 113 8.97 14.05 13.86
C GLN A 113 10.51 13.98 13.95
N SER A 114 11.06 12.78 14.10
CA SER A 114 12.51 12.56 14.23
C SER A 114 13.09 11.61 13.18
N THR A 115 12.23 10.94 12.41
CA THR A 115 12.59 9.86 11.48
C THR A 115 11.85 10.03 10.16
N PRO A 116 12.50 9.87 8.99
CA PRO A 116 11.78 9.85 7.71
C PRO A 116 10.91 8.60 7.60
N ILE A 117 9.60 8.77 7.38
CA ILE A 117 8.65 7.65 7.26
C ILE A 117 7.78 7.82 6.03
N VAL A 118 7.69 6.81 5.16
CA VAL A 118 6.60 6.70 4.18
C VAL A 118 5.52 5.78 4.75
N MET A 119 4.29 6.24 4.77
CA MET A 119 3.14 5.42 5.10
C MET A 119 2.02 5.60 4.06
N ALA A 120 1.55 4.50 3.48
CA ALA A 120 0.48 4.53 2.50
C ALA A 120 -0.45 3.31 2.63
N PRO A 121 -1.75 3.45 2.33
CA PRO A 121 -2.70 2.34 2.32
C PRO A 121 -2.40 1.29 1.23
N SER A 122 -1.65 1.68 0.22
CA SER A 122 -1.14 0.81 -0.84
C SER A 122 0.22 1.30 -1.31
N MET A 123 1.17 0.40 -1.47
CA MET A 123 2.49 0.72 -2.05
C MET A 123 2.51 0.66 -3.58
N SER A 124 1.43 0.22 -4.24
CA SER A 124 1.39 0.12 -5.71
C SER A 124 1.50 1.50 -6.36
N VAL A 125 2.51 1.69 -7.22
CA VAL A 125 2.71 2.90 -8.02
C VAL A 125 1.46 3.22 -8.85
N ALA A 126 0.94 2.22 -9.58
CA ALA A 126 -0.22 2.39 -10.45
C ALA A 126 -1.48 2.76 -9.67
N VAL A 127 -1.71 2.14 -8.49
CA VAL A 127 -2.87 2.46 -7.64
C VAL A 127 -2.79 3.91 -7.15
N ASN A 128 -1.63 4.37 -6.70
CA ASN A 128 -1.45 5.75 -6.22
C ASN A 128 -1.59 6.77 -7.35
N LEU A 129 -1.06 6.47 -8.54
CA LEU A 129 -1.29 7.32 -9.72
C LEU A 129 -2.78 7.42 -10.07
N VAL A 130 -3.51 6.29 -10.07
CA VAL A 130 -4.96 6.31 -10.35
C VAL A 130 -5.71 7.02 -9.23
N MET A 131 -5.30 6.94 -7.96
CA MET A 131 -5.88 7.77 -6.88
C MET A 131 -5.75 9.27 -7.18
N LYS A 132 -4.60 9.72 -7.68
CA LYS A 132 -4.41 11.10 -8.10
C LYS A 132 -5.29 11.48 -9.29
N LEU A 133 -5.36 10.62 -10.31
CA LEU A 133 -6.22 10.85 -11.47
C LEU A 133 -7.71 10.90 -11.10
N VAL A 134 -8.17 10.05 -10.18
CA VAL A 134 -9.53 10.07 -9.64
C VAL A 134 -9.80 11.37 -8.89
N SER A 135 -8.85 11.84 -8.08
CA SER A 135 -8.98 13.13 -7.39
C SER A 135 -9.10 14.31 -8.37
N GLU A 136 -8.30 14.32 -9.43
CA GLU A 136 -8.37 15.38 -10.46
C GLU A 136 -9.65 15.29 -11.29
N ALA A 137 -10.07 14.08 -11.70
CA ALA A 137 -11.33 13.88 -12.40
C ALA A 137 -12.52 14.36 -11.56
N ALA A 138 -12.59 13.93 -10.30
CA ALA A 138 -13.64 14.33 -9.37
C ALA A 138 -13.67 15.85 -9.17
N ARG A 139 -12.50 16.49 -8.99
CA ARG A 139 -12.38 17.95 -8.85
C ARG A 139 -12.89 18.72 -10.06
N VAL A 140 -12.59 18.23 -11.27
CA VAL A 140 -13.01 18.88 -12.53
C VAL A 140 -14.52 18.67 -12.77
N LEU A 141 -15.04 17.49 -12.45
CA LEU A 141 -16.40 17.09 -12.78
C LEU A 141 -17.46 17.49 -11.73
N LYS A 142 -17.06 17.90 -10.52
CA LYS A 142 -17.96 18.18 -9.39
C LYS A 142 -19.08 19.19 -9.69
N ASP A 143 -18.82 20.15 -10.56
CA ASP A 143 -19.75 21.23 -10.90
C ASP A 143 -20.50 20.96 -12.23
N ASN A 144 -20.53 19.70 -12.72
CA ASN A 144 -21.29 19.33 -13.91
C ASN A 144 -22.79 19.59 -13.68
N ALA A 145 -23.44 20.28 -14.60
CA ALA A 145 -24.80 20.78 -14.45
C ALA A 145 -25.84 19.67 -14.26
N ASP A 146 -25.65 18.51 -14.90
CA ASP A 146 -26.53 17.35 -14.81
C ASP A 146 -26.13 16.36 -13.70
N GLY A 147 -25.07 16.69 -12.95
CA GLY A 147 -24.44 15.80 -11.98
C GLY A 147 -23.54 14.75 -12.61
N VAL A 148 -22.86 13.99 -11.76
CA VAL A 148 -21.96 12.90 -12.15
C VAL A 148 -22.21 11.68 -11.27
N ASP A 149 -22.50 10.56 -11.89
CA ASP A 149 -22.64 9.28 -11.21
C ASP A 149 -21.26 8.66 -10.97
N VAL A 150 -21.01 8.17 -9.75
CA VAL A 150 -19.75 7.49 -9.45
C VAL A 150 -20.00 6.05 -8.99
N GLU A 151 -19.39 5.11 -9.71
CA GLU A 151 -19.44 3.69 -9.40
C GLU A 151 -18.00 3.13 -9.27
N ILE A 152 -17.77 2.34 -8.25
CA ILE A 152 -16.47 1.70 -7.99
C ILE A 152 -16.65 0.19 -8.10
N ILE A 153 -16.03 -0.40 -9.11
CA ILE A 153 -16.08 -1.84 -9.37
C ILE A 153 -14.72 -2.41 -8.98
N GLU A 154 -14.70 -3.39 -8.07
CA GLU A 154 -13.47 -4.05 -7.67
C GLU A 154 -13.55 -5.56 -7.85
N ARG A 155 -12.42 -6.17 -8.22
CA ARG A 155 -12.32 -7.62 -8.41
C ARG A 155 -11.09 -8.15 -7.70
N HIS A 156 -11.29 -9.17 -6.84
CA HIS A 156 -10.22 -9.89 -6.15
C HIS A 156 -10.44 -11.40 -6.17
N HIS A 157 -9.42 -12.12 -5.73
CA HIS A 157 -9.45 -13.58 -5.59
C HIS A 157 -10.56 -14.04 -4.62
N ARG A 158 -11.02 -15.28 -4.80
CA ARG A 158 -12.09 -15.91 -3.99
C ARG A 158 -11.82 -15.97 -2.49
N PHE A 159 -10.55 -15.85 -2.09
CA PHE A 159 -10.10 -15.95 -0.70
C PHE A 159 -10.05 -14.59 0.04
N LYS A 160 -10.45 -13.49 -0.62
CA LYS A 160 -10.51 -12.18 0.03
C LYS A 160 -11.81 -12.05 0.82
N GLU A 161 -11.69 -11.84 2.12
CA GLU A 161 -12.81 -11.85 3.06
C GLU A 161 -13.53 -10.50 3.13
N ASP A 162 -12.77 -9.38 3.12
CA ASP A 162 -13.34 -8.03 3.15
C ASP A 162 -13.93 -7.63 1.79
N ALA A 163 -15.09 -6.97 1.81
CA ALA A 163 -15.76 -6.38 0.65
C ALA A 163 -16.58 -5.15 1.10
N PRO A 164 -16.42 -3.99 0.42
CA PRO A 164 -15.42 -3.68 -0.60
C PRO A 164 -13.99 -3.72 -0.05
N SER A 165 -13.00 -3.80 -0.95
CA SER A 165 -11.59 -3.74 -0.57
C SER A 165 -11.22 -2.37 0.03
N GLY A 166 -10.20 -2.34 0.91
CA GLY A 166 -9.70 -1.08 1.47
C GLY A 166 -9.31 -0.05 0.41
N THR A 167 -8.78 -0.50 -0.74
CA THR A 167 -8.45 0.37 -1.89
C THR A 167 -9.70 0.95 -2.53
N ALA A 168 -10.76 0.16 -2.70
CA ALA A 168 -12.05 0.66 -3.22
C ALA A 168 -12.66 1.71 -2.30
N LEU A 169 -12.63 1.46 -0.99
CA LEU A 169 -13.09 2.44 0.00
C LEU A 169 -12.25 3.73 -0.01
N GLN A 170 -10.94 3.63 -0.30
CA GLN A 170 -10.08 4.81 -0.43
C GLN A 170 -10.45 5.63 -1.68
N PHE A 171 -10.73 5.00 -2.81
CA PHE A 171 -11.25 5.71 -4.00
C PHE A 171 -12.55 6.43 -3.69
N GLY A 172 -13.49 5.79 -3.00
CA GLY A 172 -14.74 6.43 -2.59
C GLY A 172 -14.54 7.62 -1.65
N ARG A 173 -13.59 7.55 -0.71
CA ARG A 173 -13.24 8.70 0.15
C ARG A 173 -12.71 9.87 -0.67
N ILE A 174 -11.83 9.62 -1.64
CA ILE A 174 -11.31 10.67 -2.54
C ILE A 174 -12.45 11.35 -3.30
N VAL A 175 -13.40 10.58 -3.82
CA VAL A 175 -14.58 11.13 -4.51
C VAL A 175 -15.44 11.94 -3.55
N ALA A 176 -15.76 11.42 -2.37
CA ALA A 176 -16.54 12.10 -1.35
C ALA A 176 -15.93 13.46 -0.95
N GLU A 177 -14.60 13.48 -0.74
CA GLU A 177 -13.85 14.70 -0.40
C GLU A 177 -13.89 15.76 -1.51
N GLN A 178 -13.84 15.35 -2.79
CA GLN A 178 -13.79 16.26 -3.92
C GLN A 178 -15.16 16.72 -4.40
N MET A 179 -16.18 15.84 -4.39
CA MET A 179 -17.50 16.08 -4.98
C MET A 179 -18.60 16.29 -3.95
N GLY A 180 -18.34 15.98 -2.66
CA GLY A 180 -19.36 16.06 -1.61
C GLY A 180 -20.42 14.95 -1.69
N GLN A 181 -20.18 13.89 -2.46
CA GLN A 181 -21.04 12.71 -2.50
C GLN A 181 -20.73 11.84 -1.28
N ASP A 182 -21.71 11.65 -0.40
CA ASP A 182 -21.51 11.01 0.91
C ASP A 182 -22.42 9.78 1.15
N HIS A 183 -23.28 9.46 0.18
CA HIS A 183 -24.18 8.31 0.27
C HIS A 183 -23.52 7.06 -0.34
N HIS A 184 -22.99 6.19 0.52
CA HIS A 184 -22.29 4.96 0.09
C HIS A 184 -23.24 3.78 -0.03
N VAL A 185 -23.35 3.17 -1.22
CA VAL A 185 -24.21 2.00 -1.51
C VAL A 185 -23.38 0.80 -1.94
N HIS A 186 -23.59 -0.33 -1.27
CA HIS A 186 -22.87 -1.58 -1.49
C HIS A 186 -23.71 -2.59 -2.26
N GLY A 187 -23.66 -2.47 -3.59
CA GLY A 187 -24.48 -3.28 -4.51
C GLY A 187 -25.93 -2.82 -4.59
N ARG A 188 -26.66 -3.33 -5.58
CA ARG A 188 -28.10 -3.11 -5.76
C ARG A 188 -28.76 -4.44 -6.08
N ASP A 189 -29.95 -4.69 -5.52
CA ASP A 189 -30.75 -5.88 -5.78
C ASP A 189 -32.23 -5.51 -5.97
N GLY A 190 -32.89 -6.10 -6.95
CA GLY A 190 -34.30 -5.85 -7.27
C GLY A 190 -34.57 -4.45 -7.81
N ARG A 191 -35.75 -3.91 -7.47
CA ARG A 191 -36.23 -2.57 -7.90
C ARG A 191 -35.92 -1.54 -6.81
N VAL A 192 -34.74 -0.93 -6.83
CA VAL A 192 -34.26 0.02 -5.81
C VAL A 192 -34.63 1.49 -6.09
N GLY A 193 -35.33 1.77 -7.22
CA GLY A 193 -35.61 3.14 -7.67
C GLY A 193 -34.50 3.72 -8.54
N GLN A 194 -34.65 5.02 -8.86
CA GLN A 194 -33.58 5.74 -9.58
C GLN A 194 -32.43 6.06 -8.64
N ARG A 195 -31.20 6.03 -9.17
CA ARG A 195 -29.99 6.39 -8.46
C ARG A 195 -30.00 7.88 -8.05
N PRO A 196 -29.80 8.24 -6.77
CA PRO A 196 -29.61 9.63 -6.37
C PRO A 196 -28.22 10.14 -6.77
N LEU A 197 -28.11 11.47 -7.04
CA LEU A 197 -26.86 12.08 -7.51
C LEU A 197 -25.73 12.09 -6.47
N ASN A 198 -26.05 12.06 -5.17
CA ASN A 198 -25.05 12.06 -4.10
C ASN A 198 -24.53 10.64 -3.74
N GLU A 199 -24.88 9.62 -4.53
CA GLU A 199 -24.52 8.23 -4.26
C GLU A 199 -23.13 7.89 -4.83
N ILE A 200 -22.36 7.09 -4.09
CA ILE A 200 -21.17 6.37 -4.56
C ILE A 200 -21.49 4.87 -4.47
N GLY A 201 -21.58 4.19 -5.62
CA GLY A 201 -21.84 2.76 -5.67
C GLY A 201 -20.58 1.92 -5.57
N TYR A 202 -20.66 0.74 -4.91
CA TYR A 202 -19.56 -0.22 -4.81
C TYR A 202 -20.00 -1.60 -5.25
N HIS A 203 -19.20 -2.23 -6.12
CA HIS A 203 -19.45 -3.57 -6.66
C HIS A 203 -18.23 -4.46 -6.46
N ALA A 204 -18.32 -5.39 -5.53
CA ALA A 204 -17.22 -6.28 -5.16
C ALA A 204 -17.38 -7.65 -5.85
N VAL A 205 -16.45 -7.98 -6.75
CA VAL A 205 -16.39 -9.28 -7.42
C VAL A 205 -15.32 -10.16 -6.78
N ARG A 206 -15.66 -11.43 -6.48
CA ARG A 206 -14.74 -12.44 -5.92
C ARG A 206 -14.66 -13.60 -6.89
N THR A 207 -13.48 -13.79 -7.55
CA THR A 207 -13.31 -14.81 -8.56
C THR A 207 -11.85 -15.25 -8.72
N GLY A 208 -11.65 -16.54 -8.90
CA GLY A 208 -10.34 -17.12 -9.22
C GLY A 208 -9.24 -16.70 -8.24
N ASP A 209 -8.10 -16.32 -8.79
CA ASP A 209 -6.88 -15.91 -8.11
C ASP A 209 -6.49 -14.43 -8.38
N ASN A 210 -7.43 -13.61 -8.89
CA ASN A 210 -7.20 -12.21 -9.23
C ASN A 210 -6.57 -11.43 -8.06
N VAL A 211 -5.42 -10.82 -8.30
CA VAL A 211 -4.65 -10.10 -7.26
C VAL A 211 -5.36 -8.84 -6.79
N GLY A 212 -5.98 -8.11 -7.71
CA GLY A 212 -6.74 -6.90 -7.46
C GLY A 212 -6.91 -6.06 -8.72
N GLU A 213 -8.14 -5.68 -8.98
CA GLU A 213 -8.52 -4.78 -10.07
C GLU A 213 -9.53 -3.79 -9.54
N HIS A 214 -9.41 -2.54 -9.92
CA HIS A 214 -10.35 -1.46 -9.55
C HIS A 214 -10.65 -0.64 -10.79
N THR A 215 -11.93 -0.40 -11.03
CA THR A 215 -12.42 0.53 -12.06
C THR A 215 -13.30 1.55 -11.37
N ILE A 216 -12.96 2.82 -11.53
CA ILE A 216 -13.72 3.96 -11.06
C ILE A 216 -14.38 4.59 -12.28
N VAL A 217 -15.71 4.56 -12.29
CA VAL A 217 -16.57 5.04 -13.37
C VAL A 217 -17.13 6.38 -12.98
N PHE A 218 -16.93 7.40 -13.82
CA PHE A 218 -17.61 8.68 -13.76
C PHE A 218 -18.57 8.76 -14.92
N GLY A 219 -19.88 8.61 -14.64
CA GLY A 219 -20.96 8.64 -15.63
C GLY A 219 -21.58 10.02 -15.73
N MET A 220 -21.57 10.57 -16.93
CA MET A 220 -22.23 11.84 -17.28
C MET A 220 -23.30 11.59 -18.33
N MET A 221 -24.16 12.57 -18.57
CA MET A 221 -25.12 12.47 -19.67
C MET A 221 -24.39 12.46 -21.01
N GLY A 222 -24.49 11.31 -21.71
CA GLY A 222 -23.90 11.13 -23.04
C GLY A 222 -22.45 10.58 -23.09
N GLU A 223 -21.73 10.55 -21.97
CA GLU A 223 -20.36 10.03 -21.93
C GLU A 223 -19.96 9.44 -20.56
N THR A 224 -18.92 8.66 -20.54
CA THR A 224 -18.38 8.01 -19.33
C THR A 224 -16.86 8.03 -19.34
N ILE A 225 -16.26 8.21 -18.17
CA ILE A 225 -14.82 8.03 -17.96
C ILE A 225 -14.59 6.82 -17.05
N ASP A 226 -13.81 5.86 -17.50
CA ASP A 226 -13.38 4.69 -16.72
C ASP A 226 -11.89 4.79 -16.40
N LEU A 227 -11.55 4.91 -15.12
CA LEU A 227 -10.19 4.83 -14.65
C LEU A 227 -9.93 3.45 -14.05
N THR A 228 -9.14 2.63 -14.74
CA THR A 228 -8.92 1.23 -14.36
C THR A 228 -7.46 0.97 -13.99
N VAL A 229 -7.24 0.27 -12.88
CA VAL A 229 -5.95 -0.28 -12.46
C VAL A 229 -6.05 -1.78 -12.20
N ARG A 230 -5.07 -2.55 -12.70
CA ARG A 230 -4.98 -4.02 -12.54
C ARG A 230 -3.63 -4.41 -11.99
N SER A 231 -3.62 -5.19 -10.92
CA SER A 231 -2.42 -5.83 -10.40
C SER A 231 -2.32 -7.27 -10.92
N HIS A 232 -1.27 -7.57 -11.68
CA HIS A 232 -1.05 -8.92 -12.21
C HIS A 232 -0.36 -9.84 -11.20
N THR A 233 0.51 -9.26 -10.36
CA THR A 233 1.23 -9.97 -9.29
C THR A 233 1.31 -9.09 -8.05
N ARG A 234 1.58 -9.70 -6.88
CA ARG A 234 1.85 -8.95 -5.64
C ARG A 234 3.16 -8.16 -5.68
N GLU A 235 4.03 -8.42 -6.64
CA GLU A 235 5.28 -7.68 -6.82
C GLU A 235 5.05 -6.19 -7.10
N SER A 236 3.88 -5.81 -7.63
CA SER A 236 3.50 -4.40 -7.80
C SER A 236 3.61 -3.57 -6.51
N TYR A 237 3.28 -4.16 -5.37
CA TYR A 237 3.44 -3.51 -4.06
C TYR A 237 4.90 -3.47 -3.61
N ALA A 238 5.67 -4.52 -3.89
CA ALA A 238 7.08 -4.59 -3.53
C ALA A 238 7.91 -3.58 -4.33
N TYR A 239 7.66 -3.43 -5.64
CA TYR A 239 8.31 -2.39 -6.46
C TYR A 239 8.06 -0.98 -5.92
N GLY A 240 6.84 -0.67 -5.52
CA GLY A 240 6.53 0.62 -4.92
C GLY A 240 7.20 0.83 -3.56
N ALA A 241 7.30 -0.21 -2.73
CA ALA A 241 8.02 -0.14 -1.46
C ALA A 241 9.53 0.08 -1.65
N LEU A 242 10.14 -0.53 -2.67
CA LEU A 242 11.53 -0.28 -3.05
C LEU A 242 11.73 1.15 -3.57
N ALA A 243 10.77 1.69 -4.34
CA ALA A 243 10.80 3.09 -4.76
C ALA A 243 10.70 4.04 -3.55
N ALA A 244 9.81 3.73 -2.59
CA ALA A 244 9.68 4.48 -1.34
C ALA A 244 10.98 4.43 -0.50
N ALA A 245 11.65 3.28 -0.44
CA ALA A 245 12.93 3.15 0.24
C ALA A 245 14.01 4.04 -0.37
N ARG A 246 14.14 4.06 -1.70
CA ARG A 246 15.08 4.96 -2.40
C ARG A 246 14.77 6.44 -2.18
N PHE A 247 13.49 6.80 -2.19
CA PHE A 247 13.06 8.17 -1.91
C PHE A 247 13.46 8.60 -0.49
N LEU A 248 13.17 7.77 0.52
CA LEU A 248 13.32 8.13 1.93
C LEU A 248 14.75 8.45 2.36
N VAL A 249 15.77 7.78 1.81
CA VAL A 249 17.15 7.94 2.27
C VAL A 249 17.74 9.33 2.00
N SER A 250 17.09 10.12 1.15
CA SER A 250 17.45 11.51 0.88
C SER A 250 16.57 12.52 1.60
N GLN A 251 15.58 12.04 2.38
CA GLN A 251 14.61 12.92 3.04
C GLN A 251 15.01 13.21 4.50
N GLY A 252 14.61 14.37 5.00
CA GLY A 252 14.64 14.70 6.41
C GLY A 252 13.53 13.98 7.18
N ALA A 253 13.53 14.14 8.52
CA ALA A 253 12.43 13.67 9.36
C ALA A 253 11.09 14.23 8.85
N GLY A 254 10.08 13.38 8.79
CA GLY A 254 8.75 13.71 8.28
C GLY A 254 7.94 12.49 7.90
N LEU A 255 6.63 12.67 7.81
CA LEU A 255 5.73 11.68 7.25
C LEU A 255 5.48 11.98 5.78
N TYR A 256 5.78 11.02 4.94
CA TYR A 256 5.61 11.08 3.49
C TYR A 256 4.58 10.06 3.01
N SER A 257 3.96 10.36 1.91
CA SER A 257 3.01 9.50 1.19
C SER A 257 3.63 8.91 -0.07
N MET A 258 2.92 7.99 -0.71
CA MET A 258 3.32 7.54 -2.06
C MET A 258 3.16 8.64 -3.11
N ALA A 259 2.34 9.66 -2.88
CA ALA A 259 2.29 10.83 -3.77
C ALA A 259 3.62 11.58 -3.75
N ASP A 260 4.21 11.80 -2.57
CA ASP A 260 5.53 12.43 -2.43
C ASP A 260 6.61 11.59 -3.11
N VAL A 261 6.58 10.27 -2.93
CA VAL A 261 7.50 9.33 -3.60
C VAL A 261 7.44 9.43 -5.13
N LEU A 262 6.25 9.67 -5.67
CA LEU A 262 5.99 9.73 -7.12
C LEU A 262 6.06 11.15 -7.71
N GLY A 263 6.20 12.18 -6.86
CA GLY A 263 6.18 13.59 -7.30
C GLY A 263 4.81 14.04 -7.83
N LEU A 264 3.71 13.57 -7.24
CA LEU A 264 2.33 13.80 -7.68
C LEU A 264 1.66 14.98 -6.96
#